data_0bfa02b6529b104af52b59ec648fae39
#
_entry.id   0bfa02b6529b104af52b59ec648fae39
#
_cell.length_a   1.000
_cell.length_b   1.000
_cell.length_c   1.000
_cell.angle_alpha   90.00
_cell.angle_beta   90.00
_cell.angle_gamma   90.00
#
_symmetry.space_group_name_H-M   'P 1'
#
loop_
_entity.id
_entity.type
_entity.pdbx_description
1 polymer ?
#
loop_
_entity_poly.entity_id
_entity_poly.type
_entity_poly.pdbx_seq_one_letter_code
_entity_poly.pdbx_strand_id
1 'polypeptide(L)'
;MKSKTLPAWARLVCTAAAALVFLLVYEWAVYGVPLGRIYLPASAWSDEVYYAKQLSAVVTHGVPQGYFGFNESHAEIGRFAAWGPAAFYLYAIPGLIFRGQNAFLYCNLFWVLAGWLCFVWGTRLDWKRQLLFGVGIAALNAPVRYVFSAMQEPLHYALVLAVLGLAMMAVKFFG
;
A
#
# COMPACT_ATOMS: atom_id res chain seq x y z
N MET A 1 33.10 -21.30 -10.78
CA MET A 1 32.61 -20.74 -9.51
C MET A 1 31.09 -20.84 -9.51
N LYS A 2 30.49 -21.66 -8.62
CA LYS A 2 29.03 -21.69 -8.46
C LYS A 2 28.62 -20.37 -7.78
N SER A 3 27.88 -19.52 -8.48
CA SER A 3 27.29 -18.33 -7.89
C SER A 3 26.42 -18.74 -6.70
N LYS A 4 26.80 -18.33 -5.49
CA LYS A 4 26.00 -18.54 -4.30
C LYS A 4 24.71 -17.73 -4.46
N THR A 5 23.62 -18.39 -4.81
CA THR A 5 22.31 -17.73 -4.86
C THR A 5 21.91 -17.27 -3.46
N LEU A 6 21.46 -16.03 -3.34
CA LEU A 6 20.96 -15.49 -2.08
C LEU A 6 19.81 -16.39 -1.53
N PRO A 7 19.72 -16.59 -0.21
CA PRO A 7 18.60 -17.30 0.40
C PRO A 7 17.27 -16.56 0.09
N ALA A 8 16.16 -17.31 0.10
CA ALA A 8 14.86 -16.79 -0.33
C ALA A 8 14.44 -15.51 0.43
N TRP A 9 14.64 -15.52 1.76
CA TRP A 9 14.31 -14.35 2.58
C TRP A 9 15.13 -13.10 2.20
N ALA A 10 16.44 -13.27 1.91
CA ALA A 10 17.30 -12.15 1.51
C ALA A 10 16.86 -11.57 0.15
N ARG A 11 16.44 -12.42 -0.78
CA ARG A 11 15.86 -11.97 -2.05
C ARG A 11 14.60 -11.15 -1.84
N LEU A 12 13.70 -11.58 -0.94
CA LEU A 12 12.49 -10.83 -0.60
C LEU A 12 12.83 -9.48 0.01
N VAL A 13 13.75 -9.43 0.96
CA VAL A 13 14.20 -8.16 1.58
C VAL A 13 14.80 -7.23 0.53
N CYS A 14 15.68 -7.72 -0.33
CA CYS A 14 16.27 -6.92 -1.40
C CYS A 14 15.19 -6.40 -2.38
N THR A 15 14.20 -7.24 -2.73
CA THR A 15 13.11 -6.83 -3.63
C THR A 15 12.24 -5.76 -2.98
N ALA A 16 11.89 -5.89 -1.70
CA ALA A 16 11.13 -4.88 -0.97
C ALA A 16 11.91 -3.56 -0.84
N ALA A 17 13.19 -3.64 -0.48
CA ALA A 17 14.06 -2.46 -0.37
C ALA A 17 14.21 -1.75 -1.72
N ALA A 18 14.41 -2.48 -2.80
CA ALA A 18 14.51 -1.90 -4.14
C ALA A 18 13.20 -1.22 -4.57
N ALA A 19 12.04 -1.84 -4.29
CA ALA A 19 10.75 -1.24 -4.57
C ALA A 19 10.52 0.03 -3.75
N LEU A 20 10.86 0.02 -2.46
CA LEU A 20 10.75 1.21 -1.61
C LEU A 20 11.66 2.34 -2.11
N VAL A 21 12.93 2.05 -2.41
CA VAL A 21 13.86 3.04 -2.95
C VAL A 21 13.34 3.60 -4.28
N PHE A 22 12.79 2.75 -5.15
CA PHE A 22 12.20 3.19 -6.40
C PHE A 22 11.04 4.17 -6.16
N LEU A 23 10.11 3.86 -5.25
CA LEU A 23 8.99 4.74 -4.91
C LEU A 23 9.47 6.09 -4.36
N LEU A 24 10.45 6.08 -3.45
CA LEU A 24 11.00 7.29 -2.85
C LEU A 24 11.72 8.18 -3.87
N VAL A 25 12.50 7.57 -4.77
CA VAL A 25 13.16 8.28 -5.87
C VAL A 25 12.13 8.85 -6.84
N TYR A 26 11.07 8.11 -7.13
CA TYR A 26 9.99 8.58 -8.00
C TYR A 26 9.29 9.80 -7.40
N GLU A 27 8.89 9.74 -6.12
CA GLU A 27 8.27 10.87 -5.41
C GLU A 27 9.16 12.12 -5.43
N TRP A 28 10.45 11.93 -5.20
CA TRP A 28 11.39 13.04 -5.28
C TRP A 28 11.54 13.60 -6.70
N ALA A 29 11.72 12.73 -7.69
CA ALA A 29 12.02 13.15 -9.06
C ALA A 29 10.80 13.74 -9.79
N VAL A 30 9.60 13.20 -9.54
CA VAL A 30 8.38 13.58 -10.27
C VAL A 30 7.59 14.65 -9.53
N TYR A 31 7.48 14.53 -8.20
CA TYR A 31 6.68 15.46 -7.39
C TYR A 31 7.53 16.44 -6.58
N GLY A 32 8.85 16.35 -6.63
CA GLY A 32 9.74 17.24 -5.88
C GLY A 32 9.64 17.09 -4.36
N VAL A 33 9.10 15.96 -3.86
CA VAL A 33 8.90 15.71 -2.43
C VAL A 33 10.10 15.02 -1.83
N PRO A 34 10.97 15.72 -1.07
CA PRO A 34 12.10 15.08 -0.42
C PRO A 34 11.65 14.19 0.74
N LEU A 35 12.42 13.14 1.04
CA LEU A 35 12.14 12.17 2.09
C LEU A 35 11.68 12.76 3.41
N GLY A 36 12.31 13.84 3.86
CA GLY A 36 11.98 14.52 5.10
C GLY A 36 10.64 15.27 5.09
N ARG A 37 9.95 15.29 3.95
CA ARG A 37 8.64 15.94 3.78
C ARG A 37 7.54 14.96 3.39
N ILE A 38 7.83 13.67 3.34
CA ILE A 38 6.81 12.63 3.15
C ILE A 38 6.11 12.40 4.49
N TYR A 39 5.07 13.18 4.74
CA TYR A 39 4.27 13.08 5.96
C TYR A 39 2.84 13.53 5.72
N LEU A 40 1.93 13.01 6.53
CA LEU A 40 0.57 13.53 6.65
C LEU A 40 0.51 14.58 7.79
N PRO A 41 -0.33 15.58 7.68
CA PRO A 41 -1.38 15.75 6.68
C PRO A 41 -1.02 16.75 5.58
N ALA A 42 0.03 16.54 4.82
CA ALA A 42 0.18 17.27 3.57
C ALA A 42 -0.92 16.78 2.59
N SER A 43 -2.14 16.71 3.10
CA SER A 43 -3.29 16.16 2.44
C SER A 43 -3.68 17.03 1.25
N ALA A 44 -3.67 16.46 0.06
CA ALA A 44 -4.19 17.11 -1.14
C ALA A 44 -5.69 16.85 -1.29
N TRP A 45 -6.24 15.86 -0.57
CA TRP A 45 -7.63 15.44 -0.67
C TRP A 45 -8.32 15.42 0.69
N SER A 46 -9.55 15.92 0.74
CA SER A 46 -10.36 15.92 1.96
C SER A 46 -10.62 14.52 2.53
N ASP A 47 -10.72 13.53 1.65
CA ASP A 47 -11.00 12.13 1.99
C ASP A 47 -9.91 11.49 2.84
N GLU A 48 -8.66 11.95 2.72
CA GLU A 48 -7.53 11.41 3.48
C GLU A 48 -7.74 11.52 4.99
N VAL A 49 -8.29 12.63 5.45
CA VAL A 49 -8.60 12.83 6.87
C VAL A 49 -9.62 11.83 7.36
N TYR A 50 -10.63 11.56 6.55
CA TYR A 50 -11.69 10.61 6.89
C TYR A 50 -11.19 9.17 6.90
N TYR A 51 -10.38 8.79 5.91
CA TYR A 51 -9.78 7.45 5.87
C TYR A 51 -8.84 7.23 7.06
N ALA A 52 -8.06 8.23 7.43
CA ALA A 52 -7.22 8.15 8.62
C ALA A 52 -8.04 8.00 9.92
N LYS A 53 -9.18 8.73 10.04
CA LYS A 53 -10.12 8.58 11.16
C LYS A 53 -10.74 7.19 11.19
N GLN A 54 -11.15 6.64 10.04
CA GLN A 54 -11.71 5.29 9.95
C GLN A 54 -10.70 4.23 10.41
N LEU A 55 -9.45 4.31 9.94
CA LEU A 55 -8.39 3.43 10.40
C LEU A 55 -8.19 3.53 11.91
N SER A 56 -8.10 4.74 12.44
CA SER A 56 -7.93 4.98 13.87
C SER A 56 -9.09 4.37 14.68
N ALA A 57 -10.32 4.53 14.19
CA ALA A 57 -11.51 3.97 14.85
C ALA A 57 -11.47 2.44 14.88
N VAL A 58 -11.14 1.79 13.76
CA VAL A 58 -11.04 0.32 13.73
C VAL A 58 -9.93 -0.18 14.64
N VAL A 59 -8.76 0.47 14.66
CA VAL A 59 -7.66 0.09 15.53
C VAL A 59 -7.99 0.28 17.01
N THR A 60 -8.77 1.32 17.36
CA THR A 60 -9.08 1.67 18.75
C THR A 60 -10.32 0.96 19.29
N HIS A 61 -11.35 0.83 18.46
CA HIS A 61 -12.68 0.36 18.87
C HIS A 61 -13.09 -0.96 18.20
N GLY A 62 -12.30 -1.49 17.26
CA GLY A 62 -12.63 -2.70 16.50
C GLY A 62 -13.66 -2.50 15.39
N VAL A 63 -14.22 -1.31 15.25
CA VAL A 63 -15.25 -0.95 14.28
C VAL A 63 -14.97 0.41 13.67
N PRO A 64 -15.40 0.67 12.41
CA PRO A 64 -15.20 1.97 11.78
C PRO A 64 -15.98 3.07 12.50
N GLN A 65 -15.53 4.30 12.35
CA GLN A 65 -16.25 5.47 12.81
C GLN A 65 -17.40 5.78 11.84
N GLY A 66 -18.60 5.79 12.26
CA GLY A 66 -19.82 6.05 11.59
C GLY A 66 -19.85 6.88 10.31
N TYR A 67 -20.66 7.92 10.31
CA TYR A 67 -20.92 8.71 9.12
C TYR A 67 -19.66 9.31 8.51
N PHE A 68 -19.55 9.14 7.20
CA PHE A 68 -18.51 9.72 6.38
C PHE A 68 -19.13 10.67 5.36
N GLY A 69 -18.80 11.92 5.42
CA GLY A 69 -19.36 12.94 4.51
C GLY A 69 -19.08 14.35 5.01
N PHE A 70 -19.77 15.31 4.41
CA PHE A 70 -19.61 16.73 4.73
C PHE A 70 -20.15 17.13 6.11
N ASN A 71 -20.95 16.29 6.74
CA ASN A 71 -21.52 16.55 8.05
C ASN A 71 -21.03 15.54 9.09
N GLU A 72 -19.87 15.82 9.69
CA GLU A 72 -19.27 14.99 10.74
C GLU A 72 -20.06 14.95 12.05
N SER A 73 -21.03 15.84 12.23
CA SER A 73 -21.87 15.83 13.44
C SER A 73 -22.70 14.56 13.62
N HIS A 74 -22.82 13.78 12.56
CA HIS A 74 -23.55 12.50 12.56
C HIS A 74 -22.61 11.28 12.63
N ALA A 75 -21.33 11.47 12.86
CA ALA A 75 -20.38 10.38 12.97
C ALA A 75 -20.65 9.56 14.26
N GLU A 76 -20.83 8.26 14.09
CA GLU A 76 -21.04 7.31 15.19
C GLU A 76 -20.14 6.10 15.02
N ILE A 77 -19.56 5.62 16.14
CA ILE A 77 -18.75 4.40 16.14
C ILE A 77 -19.60 3.21 15.70
N GLY A 78 -19.05 2.38 14.83
CA GLY A 78 -19.74 1.19 14.31
C GLY A 78 -20.63 1.44 13.10
N ARG A 79 -20.76 2.69 12.65
CA ARG A 79 -21.46 3.03 11.40
C ARG A 79 -20.47 3.47 10.32
N PHE A 80 -20.87 3.31 9.08
CA PHE A 80 -20.17 3.84 7.90
C PHE A 80 -21.19 4.10 6.80
N ALA A 81 -21.02 5.16 6.05
CA ALA A 81 -22.03 5.59 5.10
C ALA A 81 -21.69 5.24 3.63
N ALA A 82 -20.59 5.76 3.12
CA ALA A 82 -20.31 5.75 1.69
C ALA A 82 -19.39 4.60 1.25
N TRP A 83 -18.40 4.26 2.06
CA TRP A 83 -17.37 3.31 1.69
C TRP A 83 -17.47 2.07 2.56
N GLY A 84 -17.44 0.89 1.97
CA GLY A 84 -17.51 -0.36 2.70
C GLY A 84 -16.40 -0.51 3.74
N PRO A 85 -16.63 -1.21 4.86
CA PRO A 85 -15.68 -1.30 5.97
C PRO A 85 -14.48 -2.19 5.69
N ALA A 86 -14.55 -3.05 4.66
CA ALA A 86 -13.55 -4.10 4.42
C ALA A 86 -12.13 -3.55 4.25
N ALA A 87 -11.97 -2.43 3.56
CA ALA A 87 -10.67 -1.79 3.38
C ALA A 87 -10.04 -1.40 4.72
N PHE A 88 -10.83 -0.82 5.63
CA PHE A 88 -10.33 -0.35 6.93
C PHE A 88 -9.93 -1.50 7.86
N TYR A 89 -10.60 -2.65 7.78
CA TYR A 89 -10.17 -3.84 8.51
C TYR A 89 -8.85 -4.39 7.96
N LEU A 90 -8.64 -4.36 6.64
CA LEU A 90 -7.34 -4.72 6.06
C LEU A 90 -6.25 -3.73 6.49
N TYR A 91 -6.54 -2.44 6.48
CA TYR A 91 -5.61 -1.42 6.97
C TYR A 91 -5.32 -1.55 8.47
N ALA A 92 -6.26 -2.02 9.26
CA ALA A 92 -6.06 -2.22 10.70
C ALA A 92 -4.97 -3.26 10.99
N ILE A 93 -4.74 -4.24 10.11
CA ILE A 93 -3.67 -5.24 10.30
C ILE A 93 -2.30 -4.57 10.50
N PRO A 94 -1.76 -3.81 9.53
CA PRO A 94 -0.53 -3.05 9.77
C PRO A 94 -0.75 -1.87 10.73
N GLY A 95 -1.95 -1.33 10.85
CA GLY A 95 -2.31 -0.24 11.75
C GLY A 95 -2.17 -0.57 13.24
N LEU A 96 -2.16 -1.85 13.61
CA LEU A 96 -1.80 -2.27 14.98
C LEU A 96 -0.33 -1.97 15.30
N ILE A 97 0.53 -1.93 14.28
CA ILE A 97 1.97 -1.64 14.41
C ILE A 97 2.25 -0.17 14.16
N PHE A 98 1.74 0.36 13.06
CA PHE A 98 1.95 1.74 12.64
C PHE A 98 0.88 2.64 13.26
N ARG A 99 1.30 3.53 14.16
CA ARG A 99 0.41 4.45 14.86
C ARG A 99 0.79 5.90 14.61
N GLY A 100 -0.09 6.82 14.98
CA GLY A 100 0.13 8.27 14.83
C GLY A 100 -0.37 8.82 13.50
N GLN A 101 0.00 10.07 13.22
CA GLN A 101 -0.52 10.81 12.06
C GLN A 101 -0.21 10.16 10.70
N ASN A 102 0.94 9.51 10.59
CA ASN A 102 1.38 8.86 9.35
C ASN A 102 0.99 7.38 9.26
N ALA A 103 0.15 6.88 10.16
CA ALA A 103 -0.21 5.46 10.22
C ALA A 103 -0.76 4.96 8.88
N PHE A 104 -1.66 5.71 8.26
CA PHE A 104 -2.30 5.32 7.00
C PHE A 104 -1.28 5.23 5.86
N LEU A 105 -0.37 6.19 5.77
CA LEU A 105 0.73 6.18 4.79
C LEU A 105 1.61 4.94 4.93
N TYR A 106 2.00 4.59 6.15
CA TYR A 106 2.79 3.38 6.39
C TYR A 106 2.02 2.10 6.09
N CYS A 107 0.71 2.10 6.34
CA CYS A 107 -0.17 1.00 5.94
C CYS A 107 -0.25 0.87 4.41
N ASN A 108 -0.33 1.98 3.67
CA ASN A 108 -0.26 1.99 2.23
C ASN A 108 1.05 1.38 1.71
N LEU A 109 2.18 1.84 2.23
CA LEU A 109 3.49 1.28 1.89
C LEU A 109 3.57 -0.21 2.20
N PHE A 110 3.08 -0.63 3.37
CA PHE A 110 3.03 -2.05 3.74
C PHE A 110 2.27 -2.88 2.71
N TRP A 111 1.06 -2.48 2.34
CA TRP A 111 0.23 -3.22 1.41
C TRP A 111 0.80 -3.22 -0.01
N VAL A 112 1.30 -2.09 -0.49
CA VAL A 112 1.93 -2.00 -1.81
C VAL A 112 3.16 -2.91 -1.90
N LEU A 113 4.02 -2.91 -0.88
CA LEU A 113 5.18 -3.79 -0.84
C LEU A 113 4.77 -5.26 -0.73
N ALA A 114 3.76 -5.58 0.08
CA ALA A 114 3.25 -6.95 0.20
C ALA A 114 2.65 -7.46 -1.13
N GLY A 115 1.84 -6.66 -1.79
CA GLY A 115 1.28 -6.97 -3.12
C GLY A 115 2.36 -7.16 -4.17
N TRP A 116 3.36 -6.27 -4.20
CA TRP A 116 4.50 -6.37 -5.10
C TRP A 116 5.31 -7.65 -4.86
N LEU A 117 5.62 -7.96 -3.60
CA LEU A 117 6.34 -9.19 -3.24
C LEU A 117 5.58 -10.44 -3.67
N CYS A 118 4.26 -10.47 -3.43
CA CYS A 118 3.41 -11.58 -3.85
C CYS A 118 3.42 -11.74 -5.38
N PHE A 119 3.33 -10.63 -6.12
CA PHE A 119 3.40 -10.62 -7.57
C PHE A 119 4.74 -11.14 -8.10
N VAL A 120 5.85 -10.60 -7.59
CA VAL A 120 7.21 -11.02 -8.01
C VAL A 120 7.46 -12.49 -7.69
N TRP A 121 7.01 -12.94 -6.51
CA TRP A 121 7.14 -14.35 -6.12
C TRP A 121 6.35 -15.28 -7.04
N GLY A 122 5.09 -14.97 -7.29
CA GLY A 122 4.21 -15.78 -8.13
C GLY A 122 4.67 -15.84 -9.59
N THR A 123 5.06 -14.69 -10.14
CA THR A 123 5.51 -14.58 -11.53
C THR A 123 6.95 -15.04 -11.73
N ARG A 124 7.77 -15.07 -10.66
CA ARG A 124 9.23 -15.36 -10.70
C ARG A 124 10.00 -14.40 -11.61
N LEU A 125 9.60 -13.14 -11.62
CA LEU A 125 10.28 -12.11 -12.40
C LEU A 125 11.76 -11.97 -11.98
N ASP A 126 12.65 -11.94 -12.94
CA ASP A 126 14.02 -11.48 -12.74
C ASP A 126 14.08 -9.97 -12.48
N TRP A 127 15.23 -9.47 -12.01
CA TRP A 127 15.36 -8.06 -11.63
C TRP A 127 15.15 -7.08 -12.79
N LYS A 128 15.50 -7.45 -14.04
CA LYS A 128 15.32 -6.59 -15.21
C LYS A 128 13.84 -6.44 -15.54
N ARG A 129 13.10 -7.53 -15.48
CA ARG A 129 11.64 -7.51 -15.69
C ARG A 129 10.92 -6.82 -14.54
N GLN A 130 11.39 -6.97 -13.29
CA GLN A 130 10.86 -6.21 -12.15
C GLN A 130 11.03 -4.71 -12.37
N LEU A 131 12.21 -4.26 -12.79
CA LEU A 131 12.46 -2.85 -13.08
C LEU A 131 11.59 -2.33 -14.23
N LEU A 132 11.52 -3.08 -15.33
CA LEU A 132 10.68 -2.72 -16.47
C LEU A 132 9.21 -2.61 -16.09
N PHE A 133 8.71 -3.56 -15.31
CA PHE A 133 7.33 -3.56 -14.86
C PHE A 133 7.05 -2.42 -13.87
N GLY A 134 7.97 -2.17 -12.94
CA GLY A 134 7.89 -1.05 -12.00
C GLY A 134 7.87 0.30 -12.70
N VAL A 135 8.74 0.50 -13.69
CA VAL A 135 8.75 1.72 -14.52
C VAL A 135 7.46 1.84 -15.31
N GLY A 136 6.94 0.74 -15.87
CA GLY A 136 5.67 0.74 -16.59
C GLY A 136 4.48 1.15 -15.71
N ILE A 137 4.41 0.62 -14.48
CA ILE A 137 3.38 1.03 -13.50
C ILE A 137 3.54 2.51 -13.12
N ALA A 138 4.77 2.95 -12.86
CA ALA A 138 5.04 4.34 -12.50
C ALA A 138 4.70 5.32 -13.65
N ALA A 139 4.92 4.91 -14.90
CA ALA A 139 4.57 5.71 -16.07
C ALA A 139 3.06 5.97 -16.18
N LEU A 140 2.22 5.11 -15.60
CA LEU A 140 0.78 5.35 -15.51
C LEU A 140 0.42 6.44 -14.48
N ASN A 141 1.37 6.86 -13.65
CA ASN A 141 1.24 7.87 -12.61
C ASN A 141 0.19 7.56 -11.50
N ALA A 142 -1.03 7.23 -11.87
CA ALA A 142 -2.11 7.00 -10.92
C ALA A 142 -1.79 6.02 -9.79
N PRO A 143 -1.17 4.83 -10.02
CA PRO A 143 -0.85 3.90 -8.94
C PRO A 143 0.14 4.48 -7.93
N VAL A 144 1.11 5.28 -8.37
CA VAL A 144 2.19 5.79 -7.51
C VAL A 144 1.76 7.04 -6.77
N ARG A 145 0.94 7.88 -7.40
CA ARG A 145 0.47 9.16 -6.86
C ARG A 145 -0.11 9.07 -5.45
N TYR A 146 -0.79 7.98 -5.14
CA TYR A 146 -1.50 7.82 -3.88
C TYR A 146 -0.74 7.00 -2.82
N VAL A 147 0.42 6.43 -3.17
CA VAL A 147 1.18 5.57 -2.24
C VAL A 147 1.57 6.33 -0.97
N PHE A 148 1.99 7.59 -1.12
CA PHE A 148 2.39 8.45 0.00
C PHE A 148 1.25 9.39 0.45
N SER A 149 0.04 8.85 0.53
CA SER A 149 -1.15 9.57 0.96
C SER A 149 -1.96 8.72 1.94
N ALA A 150 -3.05 9.24 2.47
CA ALA A 150 -4.02 8.47 3.21
C ALA A 150 -5.21 8.01 2.33
N MET A 151 -5.02 7.99 1.02
CA MET A 151 -6.00 7.45 0.07
C MET A 151 -5.98 5.92 0.08
N GLN A 152 -7.12 5.28 -0.20
CA GLN A 152 -7.25 3.82 -0.15
C GLN A 152 -6.91 3.10 -1.47
N GLU A 153 -6.69 3.83 -2.55
CA GLU A 153 -6.35 3.29 -3.86
C GLU A 153 -5.11 2.38 -3.85
N PRO A 154 -4.05 2.69 -3.07
CA PRO A 154 -2.89 1.80 -2.97
C PRO A 154 -3.23 0.38 -2.52
N LEU A 155 -4.22 0.21 -1.64
CA LEU A 155 -4.69 -1.11 -1.25
C LEU A 155 -5.29 -1.88 -2.44
N HIS A 156 -6.09 -1.21 -3.28
CA HIS A 156 -6.67 -1.86 -4.46
C HIS A 156 -5.59 -2.34 -5.42
N TYR A 157 -4.58 -1.51 -5.69
CA TYR A 157 -3.45 -1.91 -6.54
C TYR A 157 -2.65 -3.06 -5.93
N ALA A 158 -2.42 -3.02 -4.63
CA ALA A 158 -1.75 -4.08 -3.90
C ALA A 158 -2.50 -5.41 -3.98
N LEU A 159 -3.82 -5.38 -3.81
CA LEU A 159 -4.67 -6.56 -3.92
C LEU A 159 -4.69 -7.13 -5.35
N VAL A 160 -4.74 -6.28 -6.37
CA VAL A 160 -4.64 -6.72 -7.78
C VAL A 160 -3.31 -7.42 -8.03
N LEU A 161 -2.20 -6.84 -7.60
CA LEU A 161 -0.88 -7.46 -7.73
C LEU A 161 -0.80 -8.80 -6.97
N ALA A 162 -1.35 -8.85 -5.77
CA ALA A 162 -1.38 -10.08 -4.97
C ALA A 162 -2.20 -11.18 -5.66
N VAL A 163 -3.39 -10.85 -6.16
CA VAL A 163 -4.24 -11.81 -6.88
C VAL A 163 -3.55 -12.35 -8.13
N LEU A 164 -2.92 -11.47 -8.91
CA LEU A 164 -2.15 -11.89 -10.09
C LEU A 164 -0.99 -12.81 -9.71
N GLY A 165 -0.26 -12.49 -8.65
CA GLY A 165 0.82 -13.33 -8.13
C GLY A 165 0.32 -14.72 -7.69
N LEU A 166 -0.76 -14.76 -6.93
CA LEU A 166 -1.38 -16.01 -6.46
C LEU A 166 -1.93 -16.84 -7.62
N ALA A 167 -2.59 -16.22 -8.59
CA ALA A 167 -3.08 -16.90 -9.79
C ALA A 167 -1.92 -17.57 -10.56
N MET A 168 -0.81 -16.86 -10.73
CA MET A 168 0.38 -17.41 -11.40
C MET A 168 1.02 -18.55 -10.61
N MET A 169 0.97 -18.51 -9.27
CA MET A 169 1.39 -19.65 -8.44
C MET A 169 0.46 -20.84 -8.62
N ALA A 170 -0.85 -20.61 -8.59
CA ALA A 170 -1.84 -21.67 -8.76
C ALA A 170 -1.70 -22.38 -10.11
N VAL A 171 -1.58 -21.63 -11.20
CA VAL A 171 -1.34 -22.21 -12.54
C VAL A 171 -0.09 -23.10 -12.56
N LYS A 172 0.97 -22.71 -11.88
CA LYS A 172 2.21 -23.52 -11.83
C LYS A 172 2.10 -24.73 -10.93
N PHE A 173 1.18 -24.72 -10.00
CA PHE A 173 1.00 -25.84 -9.05
C PHE A 173 0.05 -26.91 -9.59
N PHE A 174 -0.98 -26.50 -10.33
CA PHE A 174 -2.04 -27.38 -10.85
C PHE A 174 -1.93 -27.67 -12.35
N GLY A 175 -1.08 -26.97 -13.11
CA GLY A 175 -0.79 -27.20 -14.52
C GLY A 175 0.56 -27.88 -14.70
#